data_775546fbe1d310f0ee0ab8bc84e7fca7
#
_entry.id   775546fbe1d310f0ee0ab8bc84e7fca7
#
_cell.length_a   1.000
_cell.length_b   1.000
_cell.length_c   1.000
_cell.angle_alpha   90.00
_cell.angle_beta   90.00
_cell.angle_gamma   90.00
#
_symmetry.space_group_name_H-M   'P 1'
#
loop_
_entity.id
_entity.type
_entity.pdbx_description
1 polymer ?
#
loop_
_entity_poly.entity_id
_entity_poly.type
_entity_poly.pdbx_seq_one_letter_code
_entity_poly.pdbx_strand_id
1 'polypeptide(L)'
;MKRKGFTVNGKHTYYAFGLQMLERNVGSAPKDEHIERVPFSNITYNFDALFGKKSYGERKLTYKLEFTERHIERAEDKVISLINWLHWDGSLDLYDDYFPNYHFSVREPDVDCTEKHGVYTLKLTFKAAPAMLPNPNKMKYNAANVTIPDVNSDGKVDSVDASAILAAYAALSSDPPRDTGLTPAQLYAADANMDGKVDSVDASLVTKFYALMAQTDGPYDGMSVEAAWAAFLNEHFKTGGEVY
;
A
#
# COMPACT_ATOMS: atom_id res chain seq x y z
N MET A 1 4.97 7.31 -24.99
CA MET A 1 4.51 8.09 -23.82
C MET A 1 3.66 7.16 -22.97
N LYS A 2 4.07 6.82 -21.73
CA LYS A 2 3.24 5.99 -20.85
C LYS A 2 1.95 6.75 -20.53
N ARG A 3 0.80 6.15 -20.80
CA ARG A 3 -0.49 6.75 -20.44
C ARG A 3 -0.70 6.55 -18.95
N LYS A 4 -1.02 7.63 -18.27
CA LYS A 4 -1.13 7.67 -16.82
C LYS A 4 -2.53 7.27 -16.36
N GLY A 5 -2.59 6.57 -15.25
CA GLY A 5 -3.79 6.08 -14.61
C GLY A 5 -3.55 5.80 -13.13
N PHE A 6 -4.28 4.85 -12.61
CA PHE A 6 -4.02 4.27 -11.29
C PHE A 6 -4.30 2.76 -11.31
N THR A 7 -3.70 2.05 -10.39
CA THR A 7 -3.93 0.62 -10.13
C THR A 7 -4.66 0.47 -8.82
N VAL A 8 -5.73 -0.29 -8.80
CA VAL A 8 -6.44 -0.73 -7.60
C VAL A 8 -7.05 -2.11 -7.87
N ASN A 9 -7.25 -2.92 -6.86
CA ASN A 9 -7.79 -4.27 -7.01
C ASN A 9 -7.09 -5.08 -8.14
N GLY A 10 -5.76 -5.01 -8.17
CA GLY A 10 -4.90 -5.75 -9.10
C GLY A 10 -4.98 -5.32 -10.57
N LYS A 11 -5.77 -4.29 -10.95
CA LYS A 11 -5.91 -3.86 -12.33
C LYS A 11 -5.65 -2.36 -12.51
N HIS A 12 -4.94 -2.04 -13.58
CA HIS A 12 -4.66 -0.65 -13.97
C HIS A 12 -5.76 -0.12 -14.89
N THR A 13 -6.23 1.11 -14.64
CA THR A 13 -7.34 1.75 -15.37
C THR A 13 -7.13 1.77 -16.87
N TYR A 14 -5.92 2.10 -17.33
CA TYR A 14 -5.66 2.17 -18.77
C TYR A 14 -5.33 0.79 -19.36
N TYR A 15 -4.40 0.04 -18.76
CA TYR A 15 -3.92 -1.21 -19.38
C TYR A 15 -4.96 -2.34 -19.37
N ALA A 16 -5.80 -2.42 -18.31
CA ALA A 16 -6.83 -3.44 -18.21
C ALA A 16 -8.14 -3.07 -18.94
N PHE A 17 -8.50 -1.77 -18.93
CA PHE A 17 -9.82 -1.34 -19.39
C PHE A 17 -9.76 -0.26 -20.50
N GLY A 18 -8.59 0.23 -20.87
CA GLY A 18 -8.43 1.30 -21.87
C GLY A 18 -9.03 2.64 -21.43
N LEU A 19 -9.18 2.88 -20.12
CA LEU A 19 -9.73 4.12 -19.59
C LEU A 19 -8.69 5.25 -19.68
N GLN A 20 -9.09 6.38 -20.22
CA GLN A 20 -8.27 7.58 -20.23
C GLN A 20 -8.59 8.47 -19.04
N MET A 21 -7.58 8.91 -18.30
CA MET A 21 -7.76 9.83 -17.20
C MET A 21 -7.89 11.25 -17.73
N LEU A 22 -9.03 11.90 -17.45
CA LEU A 22 -9.31 13.29 -17.80
C LEU A 22 -8.92 14.23 -16.68
N GLU A 23 -9.40 13.93 -15.49
CA GLU A 23 -9.22 14.78 -14.33
C GLU A 23 -8.81 13.93 -13.12
N ARG A 24 -8.03 14.54 -12.26
CA ARG A 24 -7.55 13.95 -11.03
C ARG A 24 -7.53 15.00 -9.95
N ASN A 25 -8.15 14.71 -8.82
CA ASN A 25 -8.10 15.56 -7.64
C ASN A 25 -7.75 14.70 -6.42
N VAL A 26 -6.60 14.98 -5.82
CA VAL A 26 -6.16 14.40 -4.56
C VAL A 26 -6.35 15.44 -3.48
N GLY A 27 -7.48 15.36 -2.78
CA GLY A 27 -7.79 16.25 -1.67
C GLY A 27 -6.78 16.15 -0.53
N SER A 28 -6.63 17.22 0.23
CA SER A 28 -5.94 17.16 1.52
C SER A 28 -6.82 16.41 2.53
N ALA A 29 -6.18 15.74 3.50
CA ALA A 29 -6.91 15.21 4.65
C ALA A 29 -7.44 16.38 5.48
N PRO A 30 -8.76 16.44 5.76
CA PRO A 30 -9.30 17.45 6.63
C PRO A 30 -8.72 17.29 8.04
N LYS A 31 -8.45 18.40 8.69
CA LYS A 31 -8.02 18.39 10.07
C LYS A 31 -9.26 18.22 10.95
N ASP A 32 -9.26 17.24 11.84
CA ASP A 32 -10.29 17.10 12.86
C ASP A 32 -9.98 18.10 13.98
N GLU A 33 -10.74 19.17 14.03
CA GLU A 33 -10.61 20.20 15.05
C GLU A 33 -11.71 20.03 16.10
N HIS A 34 -11.32 19.79 17.34
CA HIS A 34 -12.24 19.82 18.48
C HIS A 34 -12.29 21.22 19.08
N ILE A 35 -13.18 22.04 18.52
CA ILE A 35 -13.41 23.41 18.96
C ILE A 35 -14.76 23.47 19.70
N GLU A 36 -14.73 23.78 20.98
CA GLU A 36 -15.93 24.04 21.75
C GLU A 36 -16.08 25.54 22.05
N ARG A 37 -17.28 26.04 21.82
CA ARG A 37 -17.64 27.42 22.10
C ARG A 37 -18.31 27.49 23.45
N VAL A 38 -17.81 28.38 24.33
CA VAL A 38 -18.47 28.66 25.61
C VAL A 38 -19.83 29.34 25.34
N PRO A 39 -20.95 28.78 25.82
CA PRO A 39 -22.26 29.44 25.66
C PRO A 39 -22.23 30.86 26.18
N PHE A 40 -22.84 31.77 25.44
CA PHE A 40 -22.94 33.21 25.77
C PHE A 40 -21.61 33.97 25.86
N SER A 41 -20.52 33.41 25.30
CA SER A 41 -19.19 34.02 25.27
C SER A 41 -18.63 34.03 23.85
N ASN A 42 -17.70 34.96 23.58
CA ASN A 42 -16.91 34.94 22.33
C ASN A 42 -15.64 34.08 22.43
N ILE A 43 -15.51 33.32 23.51
CA ILE A 43 -14.35 32.48 23.78
C ILE A 43 -14.61 31.11 23.15
N THR A 44 -13.63 30.64 22.37
CA THR A 44 -13.57 29.29 21.82
C THR A 44 -12.33 28.60 22.36
N TYR A 45 -12.50 27.36 22.82
CA TYR A 45 -11.39 26.51 23.25
C TYR A 45 -11.09 25.48 22.17
N ASN A 46 -9.81 25.36 21.81
CA ASN A 46 -9.34 24.33 20.92
C ASN A 46 -8.71 23.22 21.79
N PHE A 47 -9.32 22.04 21.78
CA PHE A 47 -8.90 20.88 22.58
C PHE A 47 -7.93 19.95 21.82
N ASP A 48 -7.52 20.27 20.59
CA ASP A 48 -6.61 19.46 19.79
C ASP A 48 -5.28 19.17 20.54
N ALA A 49 -4.84 20.13 21.36
CA ALA A 49 -3.58 20.00 22.12
C ALA A 49 -3.70 19.09 23.36
N LEU A 50 -4.91 18.85 23.86
CA LEU A 50 -5.15 18.06 25.06
C LEU A 50 -4.87 16.56 24.84
N PHE A 51 -5.05 16.09 23.60
CA PHE A 51 -4.84 14.68 23.20
C PHE A 51 -3.46 14.41 22.58
N GLY A 52 -2.57 15.38 22.60
CA GLY A 52 -1.14 15.26 22.28
C GLY A 52 -0.80 15.05 20.80
N LYS A 53 -1.75 14.71 19.92
CA LYS A 53 -1.54 14.56 18.46
C LYS A 53 -2.71 15.13 17.68
N LYS A 54 -2.41 15.84 16.60
CA LYS A 54 -3.42 16.31 15.65
C LYS A 54 -4.05 15.11 14.96
N SER A 55 -5.39 15.05 14.95
CA SER A 55 -6.16 14.08 14.19
C SER A 55 -6.51 14.62 12.81
N TYR A 56 -6.55 13.72 11.84
CA TYR A 56 -6.95 14.03 10.47
C TYR A 56 -8.00 13.04 10.01
N GLY A 57 -9.06 13.54 9.42
CA GLY A 57 -10.11 12.73 8.82
C GLY A 57 -9.73 12.14 7.46
N GLU A 58 -10.59 11.29 6.92
CA GLU A 58 -10.39 10.67 5.62
C GLU A 58 -10.26 11.72 4.51
N ARG A 59 -9.29 11.51 3.61
CA ARG A 59 -9.17 12.35 2.41
C ARG A 59 -10.05 11.83 1.29
N LYS A 60 -10.47 12.74 0.43
CA LYS A 60 -11.26 12.43 -0.75
C LYS A 60 -10.37 12.43 -1.99
N LEU A 61 -10.36 11.30 -2.72
CA LEU A 61 -9.71 11.20 -4.03
C LEU A 61 -10.80 11.15 -5.09
N THR A 62 -10.68 11.99 -6.11
CA THR A 62 -11.64 11.98 -7.23
C THR A 62 -10.89 11.82 -8.53
N TYR A 63 -11.31 10.84 -9.33
CA TYR A 63 -10.79 10.58 -10.66
C TYR A 63 -11.93 10.63 -11.66
N LYS A 64 -11.70 11.29 -12.79
CA LYS A 64 -12.59 11.29 -13.93
C LYS A 64 -11.92 10.59 -15.08
N LEU A 65 -12.53 9.51 -15.51
CA LEU A 65 -12.03 8.61 -16.55
C LEU A 65 -13.02 8.57 -17.71
N GLU A 66 -12.53 8.35 -18.90
CA GLU A 66 -13.41 8.16 -20.06
C GLU A 66 -12.99 6.97 -20.91
N PHE A 67 -13.95 6.42 -21.62
CA PHE A 67 -13.74 5.53 -22.73
C PHE A 67 -14.80 5.76 -23.81
N THR A 68 -14.48 5.40 -25.03
CA THR A 68 -15.40 5.49 -26.17
C THR A 68 -15.72 4.09 -26.64
N GLU A 69 -17.02 3.79 -26.79
CA GLU A 69 -17.51 2.56 -27.40
C GLU A 69 -18.76 2.88 -28.22
N ARG A 70 -18.77 2.41 -29.46
CA ARG A 70 -19.88 2.66 -30.41
C ARG A 70 -20.96 1.58 -30.39
N HIS A 71 -20.60 0.38 -29.90
CA HIS A 71 -21.52 -0.74 -29.80
C HIS A 71 -22.11 -0.79 -28.38
N ILE A 72 -23.40 -0.58 -28.28
CA ILE A 72 -24.11 -0.50 -26.99
C ILE A 72 -23.86 -1.73 -26.13
N GLU A 73 -24.03 -2.93 -26.67
CA GLU A 73 -23.84 -4.19 -25.94
C GLU A 73 -22.43 -4.32 -25.34
N ARG A 74 -21.38 -3.97 -26.12
CA ARG A 74 -20.00 -3.98 -25.64
C ARG A 74 -19.74 -2.92 -24.58
N ALA A 75 -20.41 -1.78 -24.69
CA ALA A 75 -20.30 -0.71 -23.70
C ALA A 75 -20.94 -1.13 -22.37
N GLU A 76 -22.11 -1.77 -22.41
CA GLU A 76 -22.79 -2.29 -21.22
C GLU A 76 -21.95 -3.37 -20.53
N ASP A 77 -21.42 -4.34 -21.26
CA ASP A 77 -20.52 -5.37 -20.71
C ASP A 77 -19.30 -4.76 -20.06
N LYS A 78 -18.73 -3.72 -20.66
CA LYS A 78 -17.59 -3.02 -20.12
C LYS A 78 -17.92 -2.25 -18.85
N VAL A 79 -19.06 -1.55 -18.81
CA VAL A 79 -19.53 -0.85 -17.61
C VAL A 79 -19.79 -1.84 -16.47
N ILE A 80 -20.45 -2.97 -16.74
CA ILE A 80 -20.66 -4.02 -15.74
C ILE A 80 -19.35 -4.57 -15.21
N SER A 81 -18.38 -4.84 -16.12
CA SER A 81 -17.05 -5.31 -15.72
C SER A 81 -16.29 -4.30 -14.86
N LEU A 82 -16.46 -3.01 -15.13
CA LEU A 82 -15.87 -1.92 -14.34
C LEU A 82 -16.50 -1.81 -12.97
N ILE A 83 -17.83 -1.89 -12.89
CA ILE A 83 -18.55 -1.86 -11.61
C ILE A 83 -18.12 -3.04 -10.74
N ASN A 84 -18.10 -4.26 -11.30
CA ASN A 84 -17.67 -5.46 -10.58
C ASN A 84 -16.21 -5.38 -10.11
N TRP A 85 -15.33 -4.79 -10.92
CA TRP A 85 -13.94 -4.56 -10.52
C TRP A 85 -13.82 -3.55 -9.37
N LEU A 86 -14.68 -2.52 -9.36
CA LEU A 86 -14.67 -1.45 -8.36
C LEU A 86 -15.45 -1.82 -7.07
N HIS A 87 -16.00 -3.02 -7.01
CA HIS A 87 -16.72 -3.52 -5.84
C HIS A 87 -15.83 -4.45 -5.02
N TRP A 88 -15.61 -4.11 -3.75
CA TRP A 88 -14.85 -4.92 -2.79
C TRP A 88 -15.20 -4.57 -1.34
N ASP A 89 -14.90 -5.47 -0.43
CA ASP A 89 -15.05 -5.24 0.99
C ASP A 89 -13.74 -4.73 1.62
N GLY A 90 -13.85 -3.80 2.57
CA GLY A 90 -12.71 -3.27 3.33
C GLY A 90 -11.89 -2.22 2.60
N SER A 91 -10.57 -2.25 2.78
CA SER A 91 -9.63 -1.29 2.20
C SER A 91 -8.67 -1.97 1.25
N LEU A 92 -8.32 -1.31 0.16
CA LEU A 92 -7.30 -1.74 -0.80
C LEU A 92 -6.29 -0.63 -1.05
N ASP A 93 -5.14 -1.02 -1.56
CA ASP A 93 -4.09 -0.09 -1.97
C ASP A 93 -4.37 0.43 -3.37
N LEU A 94 -4.35 1.76 -3.51
CA LEU A 94 -4.45 2.46 -4.78
C LEU A 94 -3.10 3.09 -5.11
N TYR A 95 -2.52 2.67 -6.21
CA TYR A 95 -1.24 3.18 -6.74
C TYR A 95 -1.52 4.14 -7.89
N ASP A 96 -1.24 5.42 -7.66
CA ASP A 96 -1.44 6.48 -8.63
C ASP A 96 -0.13 6.76 -9.38
N ASP A 97 -0.14 6.73 -10.72
CA ASP A 97 1.04 6.94 -11.55
C ASP A 97 1.69 8.33 -11.40
N TYR A 98 0.97 9.28 -10.81
CA TYR A 98 1.51 10.60 -10.48
C TYR A 98 2.24 10.64 -9.15
N PHE A 99 2.01 9.63 -8.28
CA PHE A 99 2.70 9.45 -7.00
C PHE A 99 3.39 8.08 -6.94
N PRO A 100 4.38 7.83 -7.80
CA PRO A 100 4.96 6.49 -7.94
C PRO A 100 5.61 5.95 -6.67
N ASN A 101 6.00 6.82 -5.74
CA ASN A 101 6.68 6.44 -4.50
C ASN A 101 5.72 6.26 -3.32
N TYR A 102 4.42 6.45 -3.55
CA TYR A 102 3.39 6.37 -2.51
C TYR A 102 2.16 5.65 -3.03
N HIS A 103 1.36 5.13 -2.11
CA HIS A 103 0.02 4.61 -2.38
C HIS A 103 -0.98 5.16 -1.36
N PHE A 104 -2.24 4.99 -1.67
CA PHE A 104 -3.35 5.37 -0.80
C PHE A 104 -4.08 4.11 -0.37
N SER A 105 -4.34 3.95 0.93
CA SER A 105 -5.30 2.96 1.40
C SER A 105 -6.70 3.53 1.19
N VAL A 106 -7.47 2.92 0.29
CA VAL A 106 -8.79 3.39 -0.14
C VAL A 106 -9.88 2.38 0.17
N ARG A 107 -11.08 2.88 0.43
CA ARG A 107 -12.30 2.07 0.45
C ARG A 107 -12.96 2.08 -0.92
N GLU A 108 -13.95 1.20 -1.10
CA GLU A 108 -14.79 1.14 -2.29
C GLU A 108 -15.22 2.55 -2.73
N PRO A 109 -15.10 2.89 -4.03
CA PRO A 109 -15.47 4.22 -4.51
C PRO A 109 -16.96 4.37 -4.74
N ASP A 110 -17.46 5.59 -4.59
CA ASP A 110 -18.69 6.01 -5.24
C ASP A 110 -18.44 6.11 -6.75
N VAL A 111 -19.25 5.44 -7.54
CA VAL A 111 -19.14 5.38 -9.01
C VAL A 111 -20.31 6.11 -9.63
N ASP A 112 -20.02 7.17 -10.38
CA ASP A 112 -20.99 7.89 -11.22
C ASP A 112 -20.58 7.71 -12.68
N CYS A 113 -21.46 7.10 -13.48
CA CYS A 113 -21.22 6.83 -14.89
C CYS A 113 -22.24 7.59 -15.74
N THR A 114 -21.76 8.41 -16.64
CA THR A 114 -22.59 9.17 -17.58
C THR A 114 -22.20 8.85 -19.02
N GLU A 115 -23.20 8.73 -19.90
CA GLU A 115 -23.00 8.52 -21.33
C GLU A 115 -23.43 9.75 -22.10
N LYS A 116 -22.63 10.12 -23.10
CA LYS A 116 -22.98 11.16 -24.07
C LYS A 116 -22.36 10.85 -25.44
N HIS A 117 -23.21 10.57 -26.42
CA HIS A 117 -22.82 10.30 -27.81
C HIS A 117 -21.75 9.19 -27.97
N GLY A 118 -21.90 8.08 -27.22
CA GLY A 118 -20.97 6.95 -27.24
C GLY A 118 -19.67 7.19 -26.47
N VAL A 119 -19.58 8.30 -25.73
CA VAL A 119 -18.51 8.57 -24.78
C VAL A 119 -19.01 8.33 -23.37
N TYR A 120 -18.40 7.40 -22.69
CA TYR A 120 -18.72 7.02 -21.31
C TYR A 120 -17.73 7.70 -20.37
N THR A 121 -18.25 8.49 -19.46
CA THR A 121 -17.46 9.18 -18.43
C THR A 121 -17.76 8.59 -17.07
N LEU A 122 -16.72 8.09 -16.39
CA LEU A 122 -16.79 7.59 -15.03
C LEU A 122 -16.16 8.61 -14.08
N LYS A 123 -16.90 9.00 -13.08
CA LYS A 123 -16.39 9.77 -11.95
C LYS A 123 -16.31 8.86 -10.73
N LEU A 124 -15.10 8.59 -10.29
CA LEU A 124 -14.80 7.76 -9.14
C LEU A 124 -14.42 8.62 -7.96
N THR A 125 -15.06 8.39 -6.84
CA THR A 125 -14.75 9.09 -5.59
C THR A 125 -14.41 8.11 -4.49
N PHE A 126 -13.13 8.04 -4.13
CA PHE A 126 -12.64 7.20 -3.05
C PHE A 126 -12.54 7.97 -1.74
N LYS A 127 -12.83 7.30 -0.64
CA LYS A 127 -12.43 7.70 0.70
C LYS A 127 -11.12 7.00 1.02
N ALA A 128 -10.10 7.78 1.33
CA ALA A 128 -8.75 7.28 1.60
C ALA A 128 -8.28 7.65 3.00
N ALA A 129 -7.38 6.86 3.55
CA ALA A 129 -6.70 7.18 4.79
C ALA A 129 -6.04 8.57 4.71
N PRO A 130 -5.91 9.30 5.85
CA PRO A 130 -5.30 10.63 5.87
C PRO A 130 -3.89 10.67 5.32
N ALA A 131 -3.08 9.67 5.66
CA ALA A 131 -1.69 9.56 5.24
C ALA A 131 -1.57 8.82 3.90
N MET A 132 -0.61 9.27 3.07
CA MET A 132 -0.09 8.46 1.97
C MET A 132 0.96 7.52 2.54
N LEU A 133 0.89 6.26 2.20
CA LEU A 133 1.85 5.25 2.61
C LEU A 133 2.94 5.11 1.55
N PRO A 134 4.19 4.82 1.93
CA PRO A 134 5.25 4.55 0.98
C PRO A 134 4.90 3.36 0.09
N ASN A 135 5.20 3.44 -1.20
CA ASN A 135 4.99 2.34 -2.14
C ASN A 135 6.10 1.29 -1.94
N PRO A 136 5.82 0.11 -1.42
CA PRO A 136 6.83 -0.91 -1.13
C PRO A 136 7.59 -1.32 -2.39
N ASN A 137 6.94 -1.34 -3.56
CA ASN A 137 7.55 -1.71 -4.83
C ASN A 137 8.50 -0.64 -5.41
N LYS A 138 8.60 0.54 -4.79
CA LYS A 138 9.44 1.65 -5.26
C LYS A 138 10.26 2.33 -4.18
N MET A 139 10.20 1.84 -2.96
CA MET A 139 11.10 2.30 -1.90
C MET A 139 12.54 1.95 -2.28
N LYS A 140 13.40 2.97 -2.24
CA LYS A 140 14.84 2.72 -2.18
C LYS A 140 15.19 2.52 -0.73
N TYR A 141 15.51 1.30 -0.39
CA TYR A 141 15.99 0.95 0.95
C TYR A 141 17.41 1.42 1.12
N ASN A 142 17.76 1.88 2.32
CA ASN A 142 19.12 2.15 2.76
C ASN A 142 19.24 1.74 4.23
N ALA A 143 20.46 1.64 4.73
CA ALA A 143 20.73 1.18 6.09
C ALA A 143 20.03 1.99 7.20
N ALA A 144 19.59 3.23 6.91
CA ALA A 144 18.91 4.08 7.89
C ALA A 144 17.38 3.92 7.88
N ASN A 145 16.79 3.40 6.80
CA ASN A 145 15.34 3.28 6.66
C ASN A 145 14.84 1.83 6.48
N VAL A 146 15.74 0.86 6.55
CA VAL A 146 15.39 -0.56 6.46
C VAL A 146 15.27 -1.16 7.86
N THR A 147 14.26 -1.98 8.06
CA THR A 147 14.20 -2.85 9.23
C THR A 147 14.81 -4.18 8.85
N ILE A 148 15.83 -4.60 9.60
CA ILE A 148 16.41 -5.93 9.42
C ILE A 148 15.48 -6.98 10.01
N PRO A 149 15.27 -8.12 9.36
CA PRO A 149 14.42 -9.19 9.84
C PRO A 149 15.13 -10.09 10.88
N ASP A 150 15.79 -9.47 11.84
CA ASP A 150 16.39 -10.11 13.03
C ASP A 150 15.30 -10.27 14.08
N VAL A 151 14.51 -11.32 13.96
CA VAL A 151 13.33 -11.56 14.79
C VAL A 151 13.69 -12.00 16.20
N ASN A 152 14.80 -12.74 16.33
CA ASN A 152 15.28 -13.20 17.63
C ASN A 152 16.18 -12.18 18.35
N SER A 153 16.56 -11.07 17.67
CA SER A 153 17.40 -9.98 18.19
C SER A 153 18.79 -10.43 18.60
N ASP A 154 19.40 -11.34 17.85
CA ASP A 154 20.77 -11.81 18.09
C ASP A 154 21.83 -11.07 17.23
N GLY A 155 21.41 -10.11 16.43
CA GLY A 155 22.25 -9.29 15.54
C GLY A 155 22.58 -9.96 14.21
N LYS A 156 21.93 -11.07 13.88
CA LYS A 156 22.10 -11.78 12.62
C LYS A 156 20.77 -11.85 11.89
N VAL A 157 20.83 -12.20 10.62
CA VAL A 157 19.66 -12.54 9.81
C VAL A 157 19.94 -13.89 9.18
N ASP A 158 19.32 -14.93 9.71
CA ASP A 158 19.61 -16.30 9.33
C ASP A 158 18.36 -17.20 9.30
N SER A 159 18.59 -18.51 9.25
CA SER A 159 17.52 -19.50 9.19
C SER A 159 16.66 -19.59 10.46
N VAL A 160 17.16 -19.09 11.60
CA VAL A 160 16.42 -19.07 12.86
C VAL A 160 15.31 -18.02 12.74
N ASP A 161 15.61 -16.84 12.17
CA ASP A 161 14.64 -15.78 11.92
C ASP A 161 13.58 -16.24 10.92
N ALA A 162 14.00 -16.88 9.82
CA ALA A 162 13.07 -17.45 8.85
C ALA A 162 12.11 -18.46 9.50
N SER A 163 12.63 -19.28 10.43
CA SER A 163 11.81 -20.24 11.18
C SER A 163 10.85 -19.56 12.14
N ALA A 164 11.27 -18.48 12.79
CA ALA A 164 10.41 -17.67 13.67
C ALA A 164 9.28 -17.00 12.89
N ILE A 165 9.56 -16.47 11.69
CA ILE A 165 8.56 -15.91 10.78
C ILE A 165 7.54 -16.97 10.38
N LEU A 166 7.96 -18.17 9.98
CA LEU A 166 7.05 -19.27 9.63
C LEU A 166 6.19 -19.71 10.81
N ALA A 167 6.74 -19.74 12.01
CA ALA A 167 6.00 -20.06 13.23
C ALA A 167 4.93 -19.00 13.52
N ALA A 168 5.29 -17.72 13.39
CA ALA A 168 4.35 -16.60 13.53
C ALA A 168 3.25 -16.67 12.47
N TYR A 169 3.60 -16.90 11.20
CA TYR A 169 2.63 -17.09 10.13
C TYR A 169 1.66 -18.24 10.40
N ALA A 170 2.15 -19.37 10.85
CA ALA A 170 1.31 -20.52 11.20
C ALA A 170 0.35 -20.21 12.34
N ALA A 171 0.79 -19.45 13.35
CA ALA A 171 -0.05 -19.02 14.44
C ALA A 171 -1.15 -18.04 14.00
N LEU A 172 -0.78 -17.02 13.19
CA LEU A 172 -1.70 -16.01 12.67
C LEU A 172 -2.74 -16.61 11.69
N SER A 173 -2.35 -17.63 10.92
CA SER A 173 -3.19 -18.29 9.93
C SER A 173 -4.08 -19.39 10.51
N SER A 174 -3.96 -19.72 11.81
CA SER A 174 -4.84 -20.70 12.45
C SER A 174 -6.25 -20.14 12.66
N ASP A 175 -7.26 -21.01 12.71
CA ASP A 175 -8.64 -20.63 13.03
C ASP A 175 -9.08 -21.28 14.35
N PRO A 176 -9.31 -20.52 15.43
CA PRO A 176 -9.02 -19.09 15.56
C PRO A 176 -7.51 -18.78 15.57
N PRO A 177 -7.10 -17.54 15.22
CA PRO A 177 -5.70 -17.13 15.28
C PRO A 177 -5.11 -17.33 16.67
N ARG A 178 -3.88 -17.84 16.74
CA ARG A 178 -3.16 -18.10 17.98
C ARG A 178 -2.16 -16.99 18.28
N ASP A 179 -1.78 -16.88 19.53
CA ASP A 179 -0.68 -16.03 19.94
C ASP A 179 0.62 -16.50 19.27
N THR A 180 1.33 -15.58 18.68
CA THR A 180 2.63 -15.85 18.01
C THR A 180 3.77 -16.00 19.02
N GLY A 181 3.59 -15.53 20.26
CA GLY A 181 4.65 -15.43 21.27
C GLY A 181 5.69 -14.33 20.97
N LEU A 182 5.51 -13.56 19.88
CA LEU A 182 6.40 -12.46 19.49
C LEU A 182 5.90 -11.13 20.04
N THR A 183 6.82 -10.29 20.43
CA THR A 183 6.53 -8.89 20.78
C THR A 183 6.13 -8.09 19.53
N PRO A 184 5.45 -6.93 19.67
CA PRO A 184 5.14 -6.07 18.53
C PRO A 184 6.36 -5.64 17.71
N ALA A 185 7.52 -5.44 18.35
CA ALA A 185 8.76 -5.11 17.66
C ALA A 185 9.30 -6.29 16.83
N GLN A 186 9.20 -7.52 17.36
CA GLN A 186 9.58 -8.72 16.63
C GLN A 186 8.63 -9.04 15.48
N LEU A 187 7.31 -8.80 15.66
CA LEU A 187 6.34 -8.91 14.56
C LEU A 187 6.61 -7.88 13.47
N TYR A 188 7.03 -6.67 13.83
CA TYR A 188 7.43 -5.67 12.86
C TYR A 188 8.71 -6.08 12.10
N ALA A 189 9.67 -6.72 12.76
CA ALA A 189 10.86 -7.27 12.12
C ALA A 189 10.53 -8.50 11.26
N ALA A 190 9.50 -9.26 11.60
CA ALA A 190 9.07 -10.44 10.87
C ALA A 190 8.39 -10.11 9.53
N ASP A 191 7.86 -8.91 9.35
CA ASP A 191 7.37 -8.36 8.07
C ASP A 191 8.58 -7.85 7.25
N ALA A 192 9.29 -8.80 6.65
CA ALA A 192 10.58 -8.55 6.01
C ALA A 192 10.46 -7.74 4.71
N ASN A 193 9.32 -7.84 4.01
CA ASN A 193 9.02 -7.09 2.79
C ASN A 193 8.28 -5.77 3.05
N MET A 194 7.88 -5.52 4.30
CA MET A 194 7.14 -4.34 4.77
C MET A 194 5.79 -4.14 4.04
N ASP A 195 5.08 -5.22 3.74
CA ASP A 195 3.75 -5.16 3.12
C ASP A 195 2.60 -5.14 4.14
N GLY A 196 2.93 -5.19 5.42
CA GLY A 196 1.99 -5.17 6.54
C GLY A 196 1.44 -6.54 6.93
N LYS A 197 2.01 -7.62 6.40
CA LYS A 197 1.67 -9.00 6.70
C LYS A 197 2.91 -9.78 7.11
N VAL A 198 2.72 -10.80 7.91
CA VAL A 198 3.77 -11.77 8.21
C VAL A 198 3.35 -13.09 7.58
N ASP A 199 4.06 -13.50 6.51
CA ASP A 199 3.72 -14.70 5.77
C ASP A 199 4.95 -15.46 5.24
N SER A 200 4.71 -16.45 4.39
CA SER A 200 5.78 -17.29 3.84
C SER A 200 6.70 -16.55 2.87
N VAL A 201 6.29 -15.41 2.33
CA VAL A 201 7.10 -14.57 1.44
C VAL A 201 8.25 -13.96 2.23
N ASP A 202 7.96 -13.46 3.45
CA ASP A 202 8.98 -12.91 4.34
C ASP A 202 10.04 -13.92 4.71
N ALA A 203 9.62 -15.12 5.13
CA ALA A 203 10.56 -16.21 5.43
C ALA A 203 11.41 -16.60 4.22
N SER A 204 10.83 -16.58 3.03
CA SER A 204 11.54 -16.87 1.78
C SER A 204 12.58 -15.81 1.46
N LEU A 205 12.28 -14.52 1.70
CA LEU A 205 13.22 -13.41 1.54
C LEU A 205 14.41 -13.56 2.49
N VAL A 206 14.15 -13.84 3.77
CA VAL A 206 15.19 -14.05 4.78
C VAL A 206 16.09 -15.23 4.41
N THR A 207 15.50 -16.36 4.01
CA THR A 207 16.25 -17.54 3.59
C THR A 207 17.13 -17.27 2.38
N LYS A 208 16.60 -16.54 1.38
CA LYS A 208 17.36 -16.14 0.18
C LYS A 208 18.50 -15.19 0.52
N PHE A 209 18.26 -14.22 1.37
CA PHE A 209 19.30 -13.30 1.85
C PHE A 209 20.39 -14.04 2.59
N TYR A 210 20.04 -14.90 3.54
CA TYR A 210 20.99 -15.72 4.28
C TYR A 210 21.87 -16.55 3.35
N ALA A 211 21.30 -17.19 2.35
CA ALA A 211 22.05 -17.97 1.37
C ALA A 211 23.04 -17.13 0.55
N LEU A 212 22.71 -15.86 0.26
CA LEU A 212 23.60 -14.93 -0.44
C LEU A 212 24.70 -14.40 0.48
N MET A 213 24.40 -14.13 1.74
CA MET A 213 25.38 -13.72 2.75
C MET A 213 26.39 -14.80 3.10
N ALA A 214 26.03 -16.08 2.96
CA ALA A 214 26.90 -17.23 3.22
C ALA A 214 27.91 -17.53 2.08
N GLN A 215 27.79 -16.84 0.94
CA GLN A 215 28.71 -17.01 -0.18
C GLN A 215 30.04 -16.30 0.07
N THR A 216 31.13 -16.99 -0.11
CA THR A 216 32.48 -16.38 -0.14
C THR A 216 32.58 -15.48 -1.39
N ASP A 217 33.08 -14.27 -1.26
CA ASP A 217 33.09 -13.25 -2.32
C ASP A 217 31.67 -12.93 -2.89
N GLY A 218 30.66 -13.02 -2.02
CA GLY A 218 29.28 -12.75 -2.37
C GLY A 218 28.98 -11.26 -2.65
N PRO A 219 27.79 -10.94 -3.19
CA PRO A 219 27.46 -9.56 -3.61
C PRO A 219 27.40 -8.57 -2.45
N TYR A 220 27.39 -9.03 -1.20
CA TYR A 220 27.25 -8.20 0.00
C TYR A 220 28.47 -8.30 0.93
N ASP A 221 29.57 -8.87 0.43
CA ASP A 221 30.79 -9.05 1.23
C ASP A 221 31.34 -7.68 1.72
N GLY A 222 31.71 -7.61 2.99
CA GLY A 222 32.20 -6.38 3.63
C GLY A 222 31.12 -5.32 3.95
N MET A 223 29.84 -5.57 3.69
CA MET A 223 28.74 -4.69 4.06
C MET A 223 28.27 -4.95 5.49
N SER A 224 27.69 -3.92 6.15
CA SER A 224 26.89 -4.15 7.35
C SER A 224 25.60 -4.88 6.99
N VAL A 225 24.99 -5.58 7.96
CA VAL A 225 23.75 -6.36 7.72
C VAL A 225 22.63 -5.48 7.17
N GLU A 226 22.49 -4.25 7.72
CA GLU A 226 21.48 -3.28 7.27
C GLU A 226 21.74 -2.80 5.84
N ALA A 227 23.00 -2.54 5.50
CA ALA A 227 23.36 -2.09 4.14
C ALA A 227 23.16 -3.22 3.13
N ALA A 228 23.56 -4.45 3.49
CA ALA A 228 23.37 -5.64 2.68
C ALA A 228 21.89 -5.97 2.48
N TRP A 229 21.10 -5.92 3.55
CA TRP A 229 19.66 -6.15 3.48
C TRP A 229 18.96 -5.10 2.61
N ALA A 230 19.30 -3.81 2.77
CA ALA A 230 18.77 -2.75 1.92
C ALA A 230 19.12 -2.94 0.45
N ALA A 231 20.38 -3.33 0.15
CA ALA A 231 20.81 -3.63 -1.22
C ALA A 231 20.05 -4.83 -1.81
N PHE A 232 19.88 -5.90 -1.03
CA PHE A 232 19.12 -7.09 -1.40
C PHE A 232 17.67 -6.75 -1.73
N LEU A 233 16.97 -6.00 -0.88
CA LEU A 233 15.59 -5.59 -1.14
C LEU A 233 15.49 -4.73 -2.40
N ASN A 234 16.40 -3.76 -2.59
CA ASN A 234 16.41 -2.93 -3.78
C ASN A 234 16.61 -3.74 -5.07
N GLU A 235 17.41 -4.81 -5.03
CA GLU A 235 17.62 -5.68 -6.17
C GLU A 235 16.43 -6.61 -6.39
N HIS A 236 15.90 -7.20 -5.32
CA HIS A 236 14.77 -8.11 -5.37
C HIS A 236 13.52 -7.42 -5.95
N PHE A 237 13.21 -6.21 -5.50
CA PHE A 237 12.05 -5.46 -5.99
C PHE A 237 12.28 -4.76 -7.34
N LYS A 238 13.53 -4.61 -7.80
CA LYS A 238 13.81 -4.17 -9.18
C LYS A 238 13.52 -5.27 -10.20
N THR A 239 13.82 -6.51 -9.85
CA THR A 239 13.58 -7.67 -10.72
C THR A 239 12.12 -8.11 -10.75
N GLY A 240 11.31 -7.75 -9.73
CA GLY A 240 9.87 -7.99 -9.68
C GLY A 240 8.99 -6.94 -10.38
N GLY A 241 9.58 -5.93 -11.00
CA GLY A 241 8.89 -4.76 -11.58
C GLY A 241 8.20 -4.96 -12.93
N GLU A 242 7.98 -6.18 -13.38
CA GLU A 242 7.09 -6.51 -14.50
C GLU A 242 6.05 -7.54 -14.07
N VAL A 243 5.10 -7.08 -13.26
CA VAL A 243 3.81 -7.76 -13.19
C VAL A 243 2.93 -7.11 -14.27
N TYR A 244 2.72 -7.87 -15.33
CA TYR A 244 1.84 -7.55 -16.44
C TYR A 244 0.38 -7.38 -15.98
#